data_6d5c53948736f31eee8b9ed915720633
#
_entry.id   6d5c53948736f31eee8b9ed915720633
#
_cell.length_a   1.000
_cell.length_b   1.000
_cell.length_c   1.000
_cell.angle_alpha   90.00
_cell.angle_beta   90.00
_cell.angle_gamma   90.00
#
_symmetry.space_group_name_H-M   'P 1'
#
loop_
_entity.id
_entity.type
_entity.pdbx_description
1 polymer ?
#
loop_
_entity_poly.entity_id
_entity_poly.type
_entity_poly.pdbx_seq_one_letter_code
_entity_poly.pdbx_strand_id
1 'polypeptide(L)'
;MLANFVEVFLARSGHHGAVGINLLTKLQLPNLASLHGAMLAGLNYVLMGAGIPREVPLVLDRIASHEMATLHFDVEGATAGDAHVLSFDPAAHGADVTRVLTRPQFLAIVAANSLAATLARKASGRACGFVVEGPTAGGHNAPARGTVPCRAPANRSTGNAWVIAARPNRSRTS
;
A
#
# COMPACT_ATOMS: atom_id res chain seq x y z
N MET A 1 4.29 14.97 -0.45
CA MET A 1 5.54 14.59 0.22
C MET A 1 5.63 15.18 1.63
N LEU A 2 5.76 16.49 1.81
CA LEU A 2 5.98 17.12 3.13
C LEU A 2 4.88 16.77 4.15
N ALA A 3 3.61 16.87 3.81
CA ALA A 3 2.52 16.55 4.71
C ALA A 3 2.63 15.10 5.27
N ASN A 4 2.88 14.12 4.41
CA ASN A 4 3.02 12.73 4.84
C ASN A 4 4.28 12.49 5.69
N PHE A 5 5.36 13.24 5.44
CA PHE A 5 6.52 13.24 6.32
C PHE A 5 6.15 13.74 7.71
N VAL A 6 5.51 14.91 7.80
CA VAL A 6 5.12 15.52 9.08
C VAL A 6 4.15 14.62 9.85
N GLU A 7 3.12 14.10 9.21
CA GLU A 7 2.14 13.21 9.83
C GLU A 7 2.78 11.95 10.43
N VAL A 8 3.65 11.28 9.67
CA VAL A 8 4.33 10.07 10.15
C VAL A 8 5.34 10.42 11.25
N PHE A 9 6.07 11.54 11.11
CA PHE A 9 7.01 12.02 12.13
C PHE A 9 6.30 12.30 13.46
N LEU A 10 5.18 13.01 13.42
CA LEU A 10 4.37 13.30 14.60
C LEU A 10 3.75 12.04 15.19
N ALA A 11 3.23 11.14 14.34
CA ALA A 11 2.67 9.88 14.78
C ALA A 11 3.70 8.98 15.49
N ARG A 12 4.99 9.08 15.16
CA ARG A 12 6.07 8.35 15.82
C ARG A 12 6.57 9.01 17.11
N SER A 13 6.18 10.24 17.35
CA SER A 13 6.67 11.00 18.52
C SER A 13 6.12 10.43 19.83
N GLY A 14 6.99 10.25 20.81
CA GLY A 14 6.62 9.84 22.17
C GLY A 14 6.35 8.35 22.38
N HIS A 15 6.55 7.49 21.36
CA HIS A 15 6.42 6.03 21.51
C HIS A 15 7.33 5.24 20.57
N HIS A 16 7.49 3.95 20.86
CA HIS A 16 8.27 3.00 20.06
C HIS A 16 7.39 2.04 19.24
N GLY A 17 6.09 2.29 19.18
CA GLY A 17 5.13 1.49 18.43
C GLY A 17 5.32 1.59 16.92
N ALA A 18 4.81 0.61 16.20
CA ALA A 18 4.81 0.64 14.74
C ALA A 18 3.79 1.67 14.22
N VAL A 19 4.18 2.41 13.18
CA VAL A 19 3.32 3.38 12.50
C VAL A 19 3.09 2.94 11.06
N GLY A 20 1.84 2.98 10.62
CA GLY A 20 1.41 2.69 9.27
C GLY A 20 0.68 3.86 8.63
N ILE A 21 0.73 3.92 7.29
CA ILE A 21 -0.07 4.84 6.49
C ILE A 21 -1.04 4.06 5.61
N ASN A 22 -2.27 4.53 5.51
CA ASN A 22 -3.24 3.98 4.59
C ASN A 22 -3.45 4.94 3.41
N LEU A 23 -3.15 4.46 2.19
CA LEU A 23 -3.31 5.21 0.96
C LEU A 23 -4.32 4.52 0.04
N LEU A 24 -4.96 5.30 -0.82
CA LEU A 24 -5.89 4.78 -1.81
C LEU A 24 -5.17 4.60 -3.15
N THR A 25 -5.29 3.41 -3.74
CA THR A 25 -4.74 3.13 -5.08
C THR A 25 -5.33 4.07 -6.14
N LYS A 26 -6.59 4.48 -5.98
CA LYS A 26 -7.29 5.39 -6.89
C LYS A 26 -6.73 6.82 -6.91
N LEU A 27 -6.11 7.27 -5.83
CA LEU A 27 -5.47 8.59 -5.76
C LEU A 27 -4.03 8.49 -6.28
N GLN A 28 -3.87 8.22 -7.56
CA GLN A 28 -2.60 7.82 -8.17
C GLN A 28 -1.52 8.91 -8.13
N LEU A 29 -1.89 10.15 -8.49
CA LEU A 29 -0.94 11.25 -8.68
C LEU A 29 -0.06 11.55 -7.46
N PRO A 30 -0.56 11.63 -6.21
CA PRO A 30 0.27 11.94 -5.06
C PRO A 30 1.04 10.74 -4.49
N ASN A 31 0.74 9.50 -4.92
CA ASN A 31 1.20 8.29 -4.23
C ASN A 31 2.71 8.18 -4.13
N LEU A 32 3.47 8.41 -5.20
CA LEU A 32 4.93 8.30 -5.19
C LEU A 32 5.56 9.27 -4.19
N ALA A 33 5.20 10.55 -4.28
CA ALA A 33 5.70 11.58 -3.37
C ALA A 33 5.24 11.37 -1.92
N SER A 34 4.01 10.85 -1.71
CA SER A 34 3.48 10.53 -0.39
C SER A 34 4.24 9.39 0.28
N LEU A 35 4.50 8.32 -0.47
CA LEU A 35 5.28 7.18 0.00
C LEU A 35 6.70 7.60 0.37
N HIS A 36 7.38 8.39 -0.48
CA HIS A 36 8.72 8.87 -0.20
C HIS A 36 8.75 9.71 1.09
N GLY A 37 7.84 10.69 1.25
CA GLY A 37 7.77 11.51 2.45
C GLY A 37 7.54 10.70 3.73
N ALA A 38 6.63 9.72 3.67
CA ALA A 38 6.37 8.83 4.80
C ALA A 38 7.58 7.92 5.13
N MET A 39 8.29 7.42 4.12
CA MET A 39 9.48 6.59 4.30
C MET A 39 10.65 7.37 4.91
N LEU A 40 10.83 8.64 4.53
CA LEU A 40 11.81 9.54 5.16
C LEU A 40 11.57 9.71 6.67
N ALA A 41 10.30 9.70 7.10
CA ALA A 41 9.93 9.76 8.52
C ALA A 41 10.02 8.40 9.25
N GLY A 42 10.43 7.34 8.58
CA GLY A 42 10.64 6.01 9.18
C GLY A 42 9.38 5.17 9.32
N LEU A 43 8.51 5.21 8.32
CA LEU A 43 7.28 4.43 8.25
C LEU A 43 7.54 2.92 8.38
N ASN A 44 6.69 2.19 9.11
CA ASN A 44 6.79 0.74 9.28
C ASN A 44 5.88 -0.03 8.30
N TYR A 45 4.67 0.46 8.05
CA TYR A 45 3.67 -0.22 7.24
C TYR A 45 3.01 0.69 6.21
N VAL A 46 2.84 0.20 5.00
CA VAL A 46 1.98 0.79 3.99
C VAL A 46 0.79 -0.12 3.77
N LEU A 47 -0.41 0.40 4.01
CA LEU A 47 -1.67 -0.25 3.68
C LEU A 47 -2.24 0.41 2.44
N MET A 48 -2.70 -0.36 1.47
CA MET A 48 -3.28 0.21 0.26
C MET A 48 -4.42 -0.65 -0.28
N GLY A 49 -5.54 0.00 -0.53
CA GLY A 49 -6.75 -0.59 -1.08
C GLY A 49 -7.43 0.31 -2.11
N ALA A 50 -8.72 0.10 -2.33
CA ALA A 50 -9.53 0.81 -3.32
C ALA A 50 -8.94 0.76 -4.74
N GLY A 51 -8.52 -0.43 -5.17
CA GLY A 51 -7.90 -0.72 -6.45
C GLY A 51 -6.96 -1.92 -6.33
N ILE A 52 -6.13 -2.14 -7.37
CA ILE A 52 -5.19 -3.26 -7.42
C ILE A 52 -3.76 -2.72 -7.36
N PRO A 53 -3.13 -2.64 -6.18
CA PRO A 53 -1.82 -2.00 -6.00
C PRO A 53 -0.65 -2.93 -6.42
N ARG A 54 -0.64 -3.41 -7.67
CA ARG A 54 0.33 -4.40 -8.16
C ARG A 54 1.77 -3.90 -8.20
N GLU A 55 1.96 -2.63 -8.50
CA GLU A 55 3.28 -2.02 -8.72
C GLU A 55 3.88 -1.44 -7.44
N VAL A 56 3.05 -1.22 -6.42
CA VAL A 56 3.47 -0.56 -5.18
C VAL A 56 4.64 -1.28 -4.47
N PRO A 57 4.70 -2.62 -4.39
CA PRO A 57 5.84 -3.28 -3.79
C PRO A 57 7.18 -2.92 -4.44
N LEU A 58 7.24 -2.88 -5.79
CA LEU A 58 8.45 -2.46 -6.53
C LEU A 58 8.75 -0.97 -6.33
N VAL A 59 7.71 -0.13 -6.30
CA VAL A 59 7.87 1.30 -5.98
C VAL A 59 8.55 1.48 -4.63
N LEU A 60 8.13 0.74 -3.60
CA LEU A 60 8.75 0.80 -2.27
C LEU A 60 10.21 0.33 -2.28
N ASP A 61 10.51 -0.71 -3.06
CA ASP A 61 11.89 -1.22 -3.20
C ASP A 61 12.78 -0.13 -3.83
N ARG A 62 12.33 0.50 -4.91
CA ARG A 62 13.08 1.56 -5.61
C ARG A 62 13.27 2.81 -4.78
N ILE A 63 12.21 3.30 -4.14
CA ILE A 63 12.30 4.46 -3.25
C ILE A 63 13.27 4.18 -2.09
N ALA A 64 13.25 2.98 -1.52
CA ALA A 64 14.16 2.60 -0.45
C ALA A 64 15.64 2.66 -0.88
N SER A 65 15.92 2.34 -2.14
CA SER A 65 17.25 2.39 -2.75
C SER A 65 17.58 3.73 -3.40
N HIS A 66 16.73 4.76 -3.25
CA HIS A 66 16.85 6.05 -3.92
C HIS A 66 16.86 5.97 -5.45
N GLU A 67 16.28 4.91 -6.01
CA GLU A 67 16.12 4.75 -7.45
C GLU A 67 14.83 5.43 -7.93
N MET A 68 14.84 5.83 -9.20
CA MET A 68 13.63 6.37 -9.85
C MET A 68 12.50 5.34 -9.78
N ALA A 69 11.39 5.72 -9.18
CA ALA A 69 10.19 4.92 -9.10
C ALA A 69 9.16 5.37 -10.15
N THR A 70 8.45 4.41 -10.71
CA THR A 70 7.41 4.65 -11.71
C THR A 70 6.11 3.96 -11.31
N LEU A 71 4.99 4.58 -11.65
CA LEU A 71 3.66 4.05 -11.43
C LEU A 71 2.79 4.34 -12.65
N HIS A 72 2.17 3.31 -13.21
CA HIS A 72 1.16 3.50 -14.26
C HIS A 72 -0.11 4.07 -13.66
N PHE A 73 -0.75 4.96 -14.38
CA PHE A 73 -2.02 5.52 -13.98
C PHE A 73 -3.01 5.55 -15.15
N ASP A 74 -4.27 5.39 -14.80
CA ASP A 74 -5.35 5.34 -15.77
C ASP A 74 -5.89 6.75 -16.00
N VAL A 75 -6.06 7.12 -17.28
CA VAL A 75 -6.68 8.38 -17.70
C VAL A 75 -8.00 8.05 -18.38
N GLU A 76 -9.08 8.61 -17.85
CA GLU A 76 -10.40 8.46 -18.45
C GLU A 76 -10.44 9.10 -19.85
N GLY A 77 -10.89 8.37 -20.84
CA GLY A 77 -10.93 8.83 -22.22
C GLY A 77 -9.62 8.66 -23.01
N ALA A 78 -8.55 8.11 -22.40
CA ALA A 78 -7.32 7.78 -23.12
C ALA A 78 -7.57 6.66 -24.16
N THR A 79 -6.82 6.71 -25.25
CA THR A 79 -6.89 5.71 -26.31
C THR A 79 -6.24 4.38 -25.87
N ALA A 80 -6.78 3.26 -26.29
CA ALA A 80 -6.18 1.95 -26.01
C ALA A 80 -4.76 1.90 -26.60
N GLY A 81 -3.75 1.87 -25.74
CA GLY A 81 -2.33 1.90 -26.10
C GLY A 81 -1.55 3.08 -25.54
N ASP A 82 -2.22 4.13 -25.06
CA ASP A 82 -1.57 5.23 -24.36
C ASP A 82 -1.23 4.80 -22.92
N ALA A 83 0.04 4.51 -22.69
CA ALA A 83 0.53 4.21 -21.33
C ALA A 83 0.93 5.52 -20.65
N HIS A 84 0.15 5.93 -19.64
CA HIS A 84 0.50 7.07 -18.81
C HIS A 84 1.30 6.61 -17.60
N VAL A 85 2.47 7.19 -17.41
CA VAL A 85 3.42 6.79 -16.35
C VAL A 85 3.79 8.03 -15.54
N LEU A 86 3.60 7.94 -14.24
CA LEU A 86 4.19 8.86 -13.27
C LEU A 86 5.60 8.39 -12.96
N SER A 87 6.54 9.31 -12.91
CA SER A 87 7.90 9.06 -12.45
C SER A 87 8.23 9.96 -11.25
N PHE A 88 9.02 9.44 -10.35
CA PHE A 88 9.48 10.15 -9.17
C PHE A 88 10.93 9.78 -8.90
N ASP A 89 11.80 10.78 -8.86
CA ASP A 89 13.21 10.63 -8.52
C ASP A 89 13.45 11.12 -7.08
N PRO A 90 13.71 10.21 -6.12
CA PRO A 90 14.01 10.60 -4.74
C PRO A 90 15.19 11.56 -4.62
N ALA A 91 16.22 11.39 -5.44
CA ALA A 91 17.45 12.21 -5.40
C ALA A 91 17.16 13.68 -5.75
N ALA A 92 16.25 13.93 -6.70
CA ALA A 92 15.88 15.27 -7.11
C ALA A 92 15.12 16.06 -6.03
N HIS A 93 14.69 15.40 -4.94
CA HIS A 93 13.88 15.99 -3.87
C HIS A 93 14.64 16.13 -2.55
N GLY A 94 15.98 16.23 -2.60
CA GLY A 94 16.81 16.53 -1.45
C GLY A 94 16.97 15.34 -0.47
N ALA A 95 16.70 14.11 -0.91
CA ALA A 95 17.00 12.94 -0.13
C ALA A 95 18.51 12.80 0.04
N ASP A 96 18.96 12.51 1.28
CA ASP A 96 20.32 12.07 1.51
C ASP A 96 20.48 10.64 0.97
N VAL A 97 20.96 10.56 -0.26
CA VAL A 97 21.14 9.30 -1.00
C VAL A 97 22.21 8.39 -0.40
N THR A 98 22.98 8.89 0.57
CA THR A 98 23.99 8.07 1.29
C THR A 98 23.34 7.15 2.32
N ARG A 99 22.10 7.43 2.72
CA ARG A 99 21.32 6.65 3.69
C ARG A 99 20.24 5.84 2.99
N VAL A 100 20.41 4.55 2.89
CA VAL A 100 19.34 3.65 2.45
C VAL A 100 18.14 3.77 3.38
N LEU A 101 16.96 4.02 2.82
CA LEU A 101 15.73 4.10 3.60
C LEU A 101 15.25 2.71 4.01
N THR A 102 14.73 2.60 5.22
CA THR A 102 14.07 1.36 5.63
C THR A 102 12.82 1.15 4.80
N ARG A 103 12.78 0.05 4.05
CA ARG A 103 11.60 -0.32 3.27
C ARG A 103 10.46 -0.74 4.20
N PRO A 104 9.29 -0.10 4.13
CA PRO A 104 8.14 -0.48 4.95
C PRO A 104 7.53 -1.81 4.49
N GLN A 105 6.83 -2.48 5.39
CA GLN A 105 6.04 -3.66 5.08
C GLN A 105 4.80 -3.25 4.27
N PHE A 106 4.55 -3.94 3.16
CA PHE A 106 3.38 -3.67 2.32
C PHE A 106 2.25 -4.65 2.61
N LEU A 107 1.08 -4.12 2.94
CA LEU A 107 -0.14 -4.86 3.21
C LEU A 107 -1.23 -4.42 2.23
N ALA A 108 -1.58 -5.27 1.27
CA ALA A 108 -2.68 -4.97 0.36
C ALA A 108 -4.03 -5.24 1.05
N ILE A 109 -4.95 -4.28 0.93
CA ILE A 109 -6.32 -4.44 1.43
C ILE A 109 -7.13 -5.18 0.36
N VAL A 110 -7.72 -6.31 0.72
CA VAL A 110 -8.44 -7.19 -0.18
C VAL A 110 -9.79 -7.63 0.40
N ALA A 111 -10.81 -7.68 -0.43
CA ALA A 111 -12.14 -8.17 -0.06
C ALA A 111 -12.46 -9.55 -0.67
N ALA A 112 -11.57 -10.10 -1.49
CA ALA A 112 -11.79 -11.37 -2.19
C ALA A 112 -10.51 -12.21 -2.28
N ASN A 113 -10.68 -13.53 -2.11
CA ASN A 113 -9.57 -14.50 -2.22
C ASN A 113 -8.88 -14.48 -3.60
N SER A 114 -9.66 -14.26 -4.67
CA SER A 114 -9.13 -14.16 -6.04
C SER A 114 -8.16 -12.98 -6.20
N LEU A 115 -8.47 -11.83 -5.58
CA LEU A 115 -7.60 -10.66 -5.58
C LEU A 115 -6.32 -10.92 -4.78
N ALA A 116 -6.45 -11.50 -3.58
CA ALA A 116 -5.30 -11.88 -2.77
C ALA A 116 -4.37 -12.86 -3.51
N ALA A 117 -4.93 -13.90 -4.14
CA ALA A 117 -4.18 -14.86 -4.94
C ALA A 117 -3.51 -14.20 -6.17
N THR A 118 -4.16 -13.24 -6.79
CA THR A 118 -3.61 -12.49 -7.92
C THR A 118 -2.42 -11.63 -7.48
N LEU A 119 -2.58 -10.88 -6.40
CA LEU A 119 -1.50 -10.05 -5.85
C LEU A 119 -0.33 -10.89 -5.35
N ALA A 120 -0.60 -12.04 -4.70
CA ALA A 120 0.46 -12.93 -4.24
C ALA A 120 1.33 -13.48 -5.39
N ARG A 121 0.76 -13.64 -6.59
CA ARG A 121 1.45 -14.20 -7.76
C ARG A 121 2.02 -13.17 -8.72
N LYS A 122 1.32 -12.03 -8.86
CA LYS A 122 1.55 -11.07 -9.95
C LYS A 122 1.98 -9.67 -9.47
N ALA A 123 2.09 -9.43 -8.15
CA ALA A 123 2.65 -8.17 -7.69
C ALA A 123 4.12 -8.07 -8.09
N SER A 124 4.54 -6.90 -8.55
CA SER A 124 5.93 -6.59 -8.81
C SER A 124 6.63 -6.33 -7.49
N GLY A 125 7.47 -7.25 -7.01
CA GLY A 125 8.15 -7.10 -5.73
C GLY A 125 7.44 -7.81 -4.56
N ARG A 126 7.88 -7.54 -3.32
CA ARG A 126 7.48 -8.28 -2.13
C ARG A 126 6.26 -7.65 -1.44
N ALA A 127 5.10 -8.29 -1.55
CA ALA A 127 3.98 -8.08 -0.64
C ALA A 127 4.20 -8.87 0.65
N CYS A 128 4.09 -8.21 1.81
CA CYS A 128 4.39 -8.83 3.11
C CYS A 128 3.17 -9.53 3.71
N GLY A 129 1.96 -9.14 3.32
CA GLY A 129 0.71 -9.72 3.79
C GLY A 129 -0.51 -9.05 3.19
N PHE A 130 -1.66 -9.36 3.75
CA PHE A 130 -2.95 -8.82 3.34
C PHE A 130 -3.74 -8.36 4.55
N VAL A 131 -4.51 -7.28 4.37
CA VAL A 131 -5.60 -6.90 5.25
C VAL A 131 -6.89 -7.38 4.59
N VAL A 132 -7.62 -8.24 5.24
CA VAL A 132 -8.88 -8.76 4.72
C VAL A 132 -10.02 -7.86 5.18
N GLU A 133 -10.70 -7.28 4.20
CA GLU A 133 -11.84 -6.42 4.42
C GLU A 133 -13.12 -7.25 4.47
N GLY A 134 -13.79 -7.23 5.63
CA GLY A 134 -15.03 -7.96 5.81
C GLY A 134 -16.25 -7.20 5.26
N PRO A 135 -17.41 -7.85 5.15
CA PRO A 135 -18.63 -7.24 4.61
C PRO A 135 -19.19 -6.09 5.47
N THR A 136 -18.72 -5.97 6.71
CA THR A 136 -19.10 -4.92 7.66
C THR A 136 -18.08 -3.78 7.72
N ALA A 137 -17.03 -3.83 6.91
CA ALA A 137 -16.04 -2.77 6.87
C ALA A 137 -16.68 -1.46 6.40
N GLY A 138 -16.40 -0.37 7.12
CA GLY A 138 -16.86 0.97 6.78
C GLY A 138 -15.88 1.75 5.91
N GLY A 139 -16.34 2.87 5.38
CA GLY A 139 -15.51 3.75 4.55
C GLY A 139 -15.39 3.29 3.09
N HIS A 140 -14.24 3.61 2.47
CA HIS A 140 -13.96 3.17 1.10
C HIS A 140 -13.57 1.69 1.11
N ASN A 141 -14.52 0.82 0.83
CA ASN A 141 -14.26 -0.60 0.69
C ASN A 141 -14.20 -1.03 -0.79
N ALA A 142 -13.60 -2.17 -1.05
CA ALA A 142 -13.65 -2.84 -2.34
C ALA A 142 -14.70 -3.97 -2.24
N PRO A 143 -15.97 -3.73 -2.63
CA PRO A 143 -17.00 -4.74 -2.53
C PRO A 143 -16.61 -5.97 -3.33
N ALA A 144 -16.85 -7.16 -2.78
CA ALA A 144 -16.66 -8.40 -3.50
C ALA A 144 -17.54 -8.39 -4.76
N ARG A 145 -16.93 -8.61 -5.92
CA ARG A 145 -17.68 -8.75 -7.18
C ARG A 145 -18.35 -10.12 -7.21
N GLY A 146 -19.67 -10.15 -7.30
CA GLY A 146 -20.49 -11.35 -7.36
C GLY A 146 -21.67 -11.28 -6.38
N THR A 147 -22.72 -12.05 -6.65
CA THR A 147 -23.83 -12.25 -5.74
C THR A 147 -23.37 -13.06 -4.53
N VAL A 148 -22.97 -12.38 -3.47
CA VAL A 148 -22.83 -13.01 -2.16
C VAL A 148 -24.23 -13.01 -1.54
N PRO A 149 -24.84 -14.16 -1.20
CA PRO A 149 -26.06 -14.18 -0.41
C PRO A 149 -25.75 -13.49 0.92
N CYS A 150 -26.27 -12.31 1.11
CA CYS A 150 -26.13 -11.57 2.35
C CYS A 150 -26.96 -12.26 3.43
N ARG A 151 -26.44 -13.30 4.06
CA ARG A 151 -26.99 -13.80 5.30
C ARG A 151 -26.51 -12.86 6.39
N ALA A 152 -27.35 -11.89 6.72
CA ALA A 152 -27.09 -10.98 7.82
C ALA A 152 -26.86 -11.79 9.10
N PRO A 153 -25.70 -11.69 9.77
CA PRO A 153 -25.57 -12.22 11.10
C PRO A 153 -26.40 -11.35 12.03
N ALA A 154 -27.36 -11.97 12.70
CA ALA A 154 -28.07 -11.37 13.81
C ALA A 154 -27.10 -11.28 15.01
N ASN A 155 -26.23 -10.30 15.01
CA ASN A 155 -25.67 -9.72 16.23
C ASN A 155 -24.87 -8.46 15.90
N ARG A 156 -25.38 -7.32 16.41
CA ARG A 156 -24.65 -6.05 16.38
C ARG A 156 -23.63 -6.07 17.51
N SER A 157 -22.41 -6.45 17.23
CA SER A 157 -21.28 -6.01 18.00
C SER A 157 -20.40 -5.15 17.09
N THR A 158 -20.34 -3.88 17.40
CA THR A 158 -19.49 -2.88 16.79
C THR A 158 -18.03 -3.28 16.96
N GLY A 159 -17.43 -3.82 15.92
CA GLY A 159 -16.02 -4.12 15.91
C GLY A 159 -15.58 -4.38 14.48
N ASN A 160 -14.83 -3.44 13.90
CA ASN A 160 -14.12 -3.67 12.65
C ASN A 160 -13.09 -4.78 12.87
N ALA A 161 -13.43 -6.02 12.56
CA ALA A 161 -12.48 -7.13 12.66
C ALA A 161 -11.54 -7.09 11.45
N TRP A 162 -10.37 -6.51 11.63
CA TRP A 162 -9.26 -6.60 10.69
C TRP A 162 -8.47 -7.89 10.99
N VAL A 163 -8.43 -8.81 10.04
CA VAL A 163 -7.55 -9.97 10.13
C VAL A 163 -6.30 -9.70 9.30
N ILE A 164 -5.17 -9.54 9.96
CA ILE A 164 -3.87 -9.40 9.32
C ILE A 164 -3.25 -10.79 9.18
N ALA A 165 -3.16 -11.31 7.96
CA ALA A 165 -2.43 -12.53 7.67
C ALA A 165 -1.03 -12.17 7.18
N ALA A 166 -0.03 -12.24 8.04
CA ALA A 166 1.37 -12.08 7.66
C ALA A 166 1.93 -13.41 7.12
N ARG A 167 2.63 -13.37 5.99
CA ARG A 167 3.39 -14.53 5.52
C ARG A 167 4.64 -14.70 6.39
N PRO A 168 4.91 -15.90 6.96
CA PRO A 168 6.14 -16.11 7.69
C PRO A 168 7.35 -15.92 6.76
N ASN A 169 8.35 -15.25 7.27
CA ASN A 169 9.63 -15.03 6.60
C ASN A 169 10.32 -16.39 6.37
N ARG A 170 10.26 -16.93 5.16
CA ARG A 170 11.15 -18.05 4.81
C ARG A 170 12.54 -17.46 4.60
N SER A 171 13.37 -17.51 5.65
CA SER A 171 14.80 -17.35 5.51
C SER A 171 15.27 -18.39 4.49
N ARG A 172 15.82 -17.94 3.36
CA ARG A 172 16.64 -18.79 2.51
C ARG A 172 17.93 -19.05 3.30
N THR A 173 18.01 -20.21 3.92
CA THR A 173 19.31 -20.80 4.25
C THR A 173 19.91 -21.26 2.94
N SER A 174 20.96 -20.60 2.53
CA SER A 174 21.92 -21.03 1.50
C SER A 174 22.64 -22.27 1.97
#